data_793ceb252b4b94fb764a36030a9bee45
#
_entry.id   793ceb252b4b94fb764a36030a9bee45
#
_cell.length_a   1.000
_cell.length_b   1.000
_cell.length_c   1.000
_cell.angle_alpha   90.00
_cell.angle_beta   90.00
_cell.angle_gamma   90.00
#
_symmetry.space_group_name_H-M   'P 1'
#
loop_
_entity.id
_entity.type
_entity.pdbx_description
1 polymer ?
#
loop_
_entity_poly.entity_id
_entity_poly.type
_entity_poly.pdbx_seq_one_letter_code
_entity_poly.pdbx_strand_id
1 'polypeptide(L)'
;ARSNEAISIFDAKVINRDTEFSLMYLEFSGGKFVVPDNGMSIESLVRIRVAARDVSLTKKKQTDTSILNIFPAVVEEIAPESKAQIIVRLSMGGVVLLSCLTRKSASTLELEIGLSIFVQVKSVAILS
;
A
#
# COMPACT_ATOMS: atom_id res chain seq x y z
N ALA A 1 -20.12 5.71 0.90
CA ALA A 1 -18.79 6.14 1.31
C ALA A 1 -18.06 6.78 0.13
N ARG A 2 -17.14 7.65 0.41
CA ARG A 2 -16.33 8.29 -0.62
C ARG A 2 -15.09 7.47 -0.88
N SER A 3 -14.58 7.52 -2.11
CA SER A 3 -13.41 6.76 -2.52
C SER A 3 -12.18 7.11 -1.69
N ASN A 4 -12.00 8.37 -1.30
CA ASN A 4 -10.87 8.80 -0.51
C ASN A 4 -10.95 8.36 0.95
N GLU A 5 -12.10 7.83 1.37
CA GLU A 5 -12.29 7.28 2.70
C GLU A 5 -12.09 5.77 2.75
N ALA A 6 -11.93 5.12 1.60
CA ALA A 6 -11.68 3.69 1.55
C ALA A 6 -10.34 3.38 2.21
N ILE A 7 -10.30 2.33 3.02
CA ILE A 7 -9.11 1.92 3.76
C ILE A 7 -8.89 0.42 3.66
N SER A 8 -7.64 0.01 3.84
CA SER A 8 -7.27 -1.39 3.98
C SER A 8 -6.61 -1.57 5.34
N ILE A 9 -6.88 -2.69 6.00
CA ILE A 9 -6.29 -3.02 7.30
C ILE A 9 -5.79 -4.45 7.23
N PHE A 10 -4.56 -4.69 7.65
CA PHE A 10 -4.00 -6.04 7.69
C PHE A 10 -2.96 -6.16 8.81
N ASP A 11 -2.70 -7.40 9.20
CA ASP A 11 -1.82 -7.71 10.32
C ASP A 11 -0.34 -7.65 9.92
N ALA A 12 0.49 -7.25 10.87
CA ALA A 12 1.93 -7.23 10.71
C ALA A 12 2.62 -7.41 12.07
N LYS A 13 3.94 -7.60 12.03
CA LYS A 13 4.73 -7.79 13.23
C LYS A 13 5.99 -6.94 13.15
N VAL A 14 6.32 -6.27 14.24
CA VAL A 14 7.58 -5.51 14.35
C VAL A 14 8.73 -6.51 14.42
N ILE A 15 9.65 -6.47 13.46
CA ILE A 15 10.73 -7.46 13.38
C ILE A 15 12.11 -6.90 13.69
N ASN A 16 12.38 -5.65 13.33
CA ASN A 16 13.66 -5.03 13.66
C ASN A 16 13.59 -3.50 13.49
N ARG A 17 14.69 -2.85 13.81
CA ARG A 17 14.86 -1.39 13.76
C ARG A 17 16.11 -1.03 12.99
N ASP A 18 16.04 0.15 12.37
CA ASP A 18 17.19 0.86 11.85
C ASP A 18 17.42 2.06 12.77
N THR A 19 18.39 1.94 13.67
CA THR A 19 18.64 3.00 14.65
C THR A 19 19.30 4.23 14.05
N GLU A 20 19.98 4.07 12.91
CA GLU A 20 20.61 5.20 12.22
C GLU A 20 19.55 6.17 11.69
N PHE A 21 18.51 5.65 11.08
CA PHE A 21 17.47 6.48 10.46
C PHE A 21 16.18 6.53 11.27
N SER A 22 16.16 5.94 12.47
CA SER A 22 14.98 5.91 13.35
C SER A 22 13.75 5.32 12.66
N LEU A 23 13.94 4.18 12.03
CA LEU A 23 12.89 3.44 11.36
C LEU A 23 12.65 2.10 12.03
N MET A 24 11.46 1.56 11.85
CA MET A 24 11.17 0.17 12.22
C MET A 24 10.58 -0.58 11.03
N TYR A 25 10.78 -1.89 11.03
CA TYR A 25 10.34 -2.78 9.97
C TYR A 25 9.18 -3.61 10.45
N LEU A 26 8.11 -3.64 9.65
CA LEU A 26 6.87 -4.35 9.95
C LEU A 26 6.68 -5.45 8.91
N GLU A 27 6.76 -6.71 9.32
CA GLU A 27 6.62 -7.84 8.43
C GLU A 27 5.15 -8.21 8.26
N PHE A 28 4.73 -8.39 7.03
CA PHE A 28 3.42 -8.95 6.68
C PHE A 28 3.63 -10.02 5.60
N SER A 29 2.56 -10.69 5.17
CA SER A 29 2.68 -11.80 4.22
C SER A 29 3.27 -11.42 2.87
N GLY A 30 3.19 -10.17 2.48
CA GLY A 30 3.71 -9.69 1.19
C GLY A 30 5.07 -9.01 1.24
N GLY A 31 5.71 -8.94 2.41
CA GLY A 31 7.00 -8.28 2.54
C GLY A 31 7.14 -7.50 3.84
N LYS A 32 7.83 -6.39 3.77
CA LYS A 32 8.14 -5.57 4.95
C LYS A 32 7.83 -4.11 4.65
N PHE A 33 7.05 -3.50 5.55
CA PHE A 33 6.90 -2.04 5.55
C PHE A 33 8.00 -1.41 6.37
N VAL A 34 8.42 -0.22 5.95
CA VAL A 34 9.37 0.62 6.67
C VAL A 34 8.63 1.87 7.10
N VAL A 35 8.63 2.15 8.40
CA VAL A 35 7.91 3.29 8.95
C VAL A 35 8.77 3.96 10.01
N PRO A 36 8.51 5.22 10.36
CA PRO A 36 9.20 5.86 11.48
C PRO A 36 9.02 5.05 12.76
N ASP A 37 10.11 4.90 13.53
CA ASP A 37 10.10 4.14 14.77
C ASP A 37 9.27 4.86 15.83
N ASN A 38 8.27 4.18 16.38
CA ASN A 38 7.43 4.73 17.45
C ASN A 38 7.69 4.05 18.80
N GLY A 39 8.79 3.30 18.91
CA GLY A 39 9.20 2.68 20.16
C GLY A 39 8.55 1.34 20.49
N MET A 40 7.79 0.76 19.57
CA MET A 40 7.14 -0.53 19.81
C MET A 40 8.18 -1.65 19.94
N SER A 41 7.90 -2.62 20.80
CA SER A 41 8.81 -3.75 21.04
C SER A 41 8.89 -4.65 19.82
N ILE A 42 10.08 -5.22 19.60
CA ILE A 42 10.27 -6.28 18.61
C ILE A 42 9.34 -7.44 18.97
N GLU A 43 8.77 -8.07 17.95
CA GLU A 43 7.76 -9.14 18.02
C GLU A 43 6.35 -8.65 18.36
N SER A 44 6.13 -7.34 18.54
CA SER A 44 4.78 -6.80 18.74
C SER A 44 3.93 -7.05 17.51
N LEU A 45 2.70 -7.49 17.75
CA LEU A 45 1.70 -7.64 16.70
C LEU A 45 0.97 -6.32 16.55
N VAL A 46 0.84 -5.87 15.32
CA VAL A 46 0.20 -4.59 15.00
C VAL A 46 -0.71 -4.77 13.80
N ARG A 47 -1.55 -3.78 13.54
CA ARG A 47 -2.31 -3.71 12.29
C ARG A 47 -1.86 -2.48 11.53
N ILE A 48 -1.70 -2.65 10.23
CA ILE A 48 -1.35 -1.57 9.32
C ILE A 48 -2.64 -1.10 8.67
N ARG A 49 -2.90 0.20 8.73
CA ARG A 49 -4.05 0.83 8.09
C ARG A 49 -3.54 1.72 6.97
N VAL A 50 -4.07 1.50 5.77
CA VAL A 50 -3.66 2.24 4.57
C VAL A 50 -4.88 2.87 3.94
N ALA A 51 -4.86 4.18 3.77
CA ALA A 51 -5.92 4.89 3.04
C ALA A 51 -5.70 4.70 1.54
N ALA A 52 -6.76 4.42 0.81
CA ALA A 52 -6.67 4.17 -0.63
C ALA A 52 -6.06 5.35 -1.40
N ARG A 53 -6.28 6.58 -0.91
CA ARG A 53 -5.71 7.77 -1.54
C ARG A 53 -4.19 7.88 -1.38
N ASP A 54 -3.61 7.12 -0.46
CA ASP A 54 -2.16 7.11 -0.22
C ASP A 54 -1.45 5.99 -0.99
N VAL A 55 -2.16 5.30 -1.87
CA VAL A 55 -1.63 4.21 -2.68
C VAL A 55 -1.63 4.63 -4.13
N SER A 56 -0.46 4.67 -4.74
CA SER A 56 -0.31 4.90 -6.17
C SER A 56 0.19 3.65 -6.86
N LEU A 57 0.01 3.59 -8.17
CA LEU A 57 0.40 2.45 -8.98
C LEU A 57 1.44 2.86 -10.01
N THR A 58 2.36 1.94 -10.31
CA THR A 58 3.36 2.14 -11.36
C THR A 58 3.66 0.81 -12.04
N LYS A 59 3.87 0.84 -13.34
CA LYS A 59 4.16 -0.39 -14.11
C LYS A 59 5.57 -0.91 -13.82
N LYS A 60 6.50 -0.02 -13.51
CA LYS A 60 7.89 -0.38 -13.23
C LYS A 60 8.23 0.00 -11.81
N LYS A 61 9.02 -0.84 -11.14
CA LYS A 61 9.48 -0.52 -9.80
C LYS A 61 10.36 0.73 -9.86
N GLN A 62 9.95 1.76 -9.13
CA GLN A 62 10.71 3.01 -9.07
C GLN A 62 11.85 2.88 -8.07
N THR A 63 13.00 3.43 -8.41
CA THR A 63 14.19 3.43 -7.55
C THR A 63 14.61 4.84 -7.18
N ASP A 64 14.26 5.81 -8.00
CA ASP A 64 14.62 7.21 -7.78
C ASP A 64 13.41 7.97 -7.23
N THR A 65 13.01 7.60 -6.02
CA THR A 65 11.79 8.08 -5.37
C THR A 65 12.00 8.14 -3.86
N SER A 66 11.29 9.05 -3.21
CA SER A 66 11.27 9.14 -1.74
C SER A 66 10.36 8.10 -1.10
N ILE A 67 9.56 7.38 -1.87
CA ILE A 67 8.67 6.36 -1.33
C ILE A 67 9.47 5.08 -1.07
N LEU A 68 9.48 4.63 0.18
CA LEU A 68 10.21 3.43 0.58
C LEU A 68 9.36 2.15 0.43
N ASN A 69 8.04 2.27 0.55
CA ASN A 69 7.15 1.12 0.60
C ASN A 69 6.58 0.84 -0.78
N ILE A 70 7.27 0.00 -1.53
CA ILE A 70 6.90 -0.37 -2.90
C ILE A 70 6.86 -1.89 -2.98
N PHE A 71 5.72 -2.43 -3.44
CA PHE A 71 5.48 -3.87 -3.46
C PHE A 71 4.88 -4.32 -4.78
N PRO A 72 5.21 -5.54 -5.24
CA PRO A 72 4.50 -6.12 -6.36
C PRO A 72 3.07 -6.48 -5.96
N ALA A 73 2.15 -6.32 -6.90
CA ALA A 73 0.74 -6.61 -6.68
C ALA A 73 0.07 -6.99 -7.99
N VAL A 74 -1.14 -7.54 -7.89
CA VAL A 74 -1.93 -7.94 -9.04
C VAL A 74 -3.29 -7.27 -8.94
N VAL A 75 -3.75 -6.67 -10.04
CA VAL A 75 -5.07 -6.04 -10.11
C VAL A 75 -6.15 -7.13 -10.09
N GLU A 76 -7.05 -7.08 -9.10
CA GLU A 76 -8.13 -8.05 -8.95
C GLU A 76 -9.48 -7.50 -9.40
N GLU A 77 -9.73 -6.21 -9.18
CA GLU A 77 -11.01 -5.60 -9.49
C GLU A 77 -10.82 -4.11 -9.73
N ILE A 78 -11.61 -3.56 -10.64
CA ILE A 78 -11.64 -2.13 -10.92
C ILE A 78 -13.11 -1.70 -10.86
N ALA A 79 -13.44 -0.79 -9.96
CA ALA A 79 -14.81 -0.36 -9.74
C ALA A 79 -14.92 1.16 -9.94
N PRO A 80 -15.96 1.63 -10.63
CA PRO A 80 -16.18 3.06 -10.73
C PRO A 80 -16.58 3.62 -9.36
N GLU A 81 -16.10 4.81 -9.04
CA GLU A 81 -16.42 5.48 -7.79
C GLU A 81 -17.17 6.79 -8.08
N SER A 82 -16.73 7.53 -9.09
CA SER A 82 -17.34 8.78 -9.52
C SER A 82 -17.06 8.97 -11.01
N LYS A 83 -17.45 10.10 -11.56
CA LYS A 83 -17.12 10.41 -12.95
C LYS A 83 -15.62 10.50 -13.20
N ALA A 84 -14.85 10.91 -12.18
CA ALA A 84 -13.43 11.15 -12.31
C ALA A 84 -12.56 10.06 -11.71
N GLN A 85 -13.11 9.22 -10.83
CA GLN A 85 -12.30 8.32 -10.00
C GLN A 85 -12.77 6.88 -10.03
N ILE A 86 -11.83 5.97 -9.81
CA ILE A 86 -12.05 4.53 -9.63
C ILE A 86 -11.38 4.06 -8.36
N ILE A 87 -11.86 2.92 -7.87
CA ILE A 87 -11.18 2.16 -6.81
C ILE A 87 -10.63 0.90 -7.45
N VAL A 88 -9.35 0.64 -7.24
CA VAL A 88 -8.69 -0.58 -7.69
C VAL A 88 -8.43 -1.46 -6.48
N ARG A 89 -8.85 -2.71 -6.58
CA ARG A 89 -8.56 -3.73 -5.57
C ARG A 89 -7.37 -4.54 -6.04
N LEU A 90 -6.36 -4.66 -5.18
CA LEU A 90 -5.11 -5.34 -5.52
C LEU A 90 -4.81 -6.45 -4.51
N SER A 91 -4.23 -7.53 -5.01
CA SER A 91 -3.64 -8.56 -4.17
C SER A 91 -2.16 -8.25 -4.00
N MET A 92 -1.73 -8.08 -2.76
CA MET A 92 -0.35 -7.73 -2.42
C MET A 92 0.17 -8.77 -1.44
N GLY A 93 0.70 -9.88 -1.98
CA GLY A 93 1.28 -10.93 -1.15
C GLY A 93 0.31 -11.54 -0.15
N GLY A 94 -0.94 -11.77 -0.56
CA GLY A 94 -1.93 -12.40 0.29
C GLY A 94 -2.81 -11.44 1.07
N VAL A 95 -2.54 -10.14 1.03
CA VAL A 95 -3.42 -9.14 1.61
C VAL A 95 -4.08 -8.32 0.51
N VAL A 96 -5.25 -7.77 0.82
CA VAL A 96 -5.99 -6.90 -0.11
C VAL A 96 -5.63 -5.46 0.17
N LEU A 97 -5.25 -4.74 -0.87
CA LEU A 97 -4.96 -3.32 -0.80
C LEU A 97 -5.87 -2.58 -1.78
N LEU A 98 -6.38 -1.43 -1.35
CA LEU A 98 -7.20 -0.59 -2.21
C LEU A 98 -6.42 0.65 -2.63
N SER A 99 -6.61 1.07 -3.88
CA SER A 99 -6.04 2.31 -4.41
C SER A 99 -7.14 3.13 -5.06
N CYS A 100 -7.19 4.41 -4.74
CA CYS A 100 -8.11 5.35 -5.37
C CYS A 100 -7.34 6.16 -6.41
N LEU A 101 -7.75 6.04 -7.67
CA LEU A 101 -7.07 6.67 -8.78
C LEU A 101 -8.05 7.48 -9.62
N THR A 102 -7.51 8.41 -10.41
CA THR A 102 -8.33 9.03 -11.45
C THR A 102 -8.54 8.04 -12.59
N ARG A 103 -9.65 8.18 -13.28
CA ARG A 103 -9.92 7.39 -14.50
C ARG A 103 -8.84 7.63 -15.55
N LYS A 104 -8.33 8.85 -15.60
CA LYS A 104 -7.24 9.16 -16.54
C LYS A 104 -5.98 8.35 -16.23
N SER A 105 -5.58 8.24 -14.96
CA SER A 105 -4.43 7.43 -14.57
C SER A 105 -4.63 5.97 -14.94
N ALA A 106 -5.83 5.43 -14.68
CA ALA A 106 -6.15 4.05 -15.02
C ALA A 106 -6.01 3.80 -16.52
N SER A 107 -6.49 4.75 -17.34
CA SER A 107 -6.38 4.66 -18.78
C SER A 107 -4.92 4.73 -19.24
N THR A 108 -4.15 5.66 -18.69
CA THR A 108 -2.73 5.82 -19.03
C THR A 108 -1.93 4.55 -18.69
N LEU A 109 -2.23 3.94 -17.56
CA LEU A 109 -1.56 2.70 -17.14
C LEU A 109 -2.12 1.46 -17.82
N GLU A 110 -3.22 1.59 -18.55
CA GLU A 110 -3.89 0.46 -19.20
C GLU A 110 -4.23 -0.63 -18.19
N LEU A 111 -4.83 -0.23 -17.07
CA LEU A 111 -5.18 -1.17 -16.00
C LEU A 111 -6.22 -2.17 -16.48
N GLU A 112 -6.00 -3.44 -16.15
CA GLU A 112 -6.97 -4.51 -16.39
C GLU A 112 -6.81 -5.58 -15.31
N ILE A 113 -7.84 -6.35 -15.12
CA ILE A 113 -7.83 -7.44 -14.14
C ILE A 113 -6.75 -8.45 -14.54
N GLY A 114 -5.93 -8.85 -13.57
CA GLY A 114 -4.82 -9.78 -13.77
C GLY A 114 -3.48 -9.10 -14.06
N LEU A 115 -3.47 -7.79 -14.27
CA LEU A 115 -2.23 -7.08 -14.55
C LEU A 115 -1.32 -7.09 -13.31
N SER A 116 -0.05 -7.47 -13.52
CA SER A 116 0.99 -7.34 -12.50
C SER A 116 1.52 -5.91 -12.53
N ILE A 117 1.56 -5.29 -11.35
CA ILE A 117 1.91 -3.88 -11.23
C ILE A 117 2.60 -3.68 -9.88
N PHE A 118 3.20 -2.52 -9.66
CA PHE A 118 3.76 -2.17 -8.35
C PHE A 118 2.88 -1.15 -7.66
N VAL A 119 2.65 -1.37 -6.35
CA VAL A 119 1.97 -0.39 -5.50
C VAL A 119 3.01 0.40 -4.73
N GLN A 120 2.77 1.69 -4.60
CA GLN A 120 3.61 2.61 -3.83
C GLN A 120 2.75 3.18 -2.72
N VAL A 121 3.12 2.90 -1.47
CA VAL A 121 2.34 3.33 -0.30
C VAL A 121 3.06 4.50 0.35
N LYS A 122 2.46 5.68 0.25
CA LYS A 122 3.08 6.91 0.73
C LYS A 122 3.11 6.99 2.26
N SER A 123 2.02 6.61 2.90
CA SER A 123 1.95 6.65 4.36
C SER A 123 0.98 5.59 4.87
N VAL A 124 1.19 5.19 6.12
CA VAL A 124 0.34 4.23 6.81
C VAL A 124 0.11 4.69 8.24
N ALA A 125 -0.96 4.18 8.85
CA ALA A 125 -1.17 4.32 10.29
C ALA A 125 -0.94 2.96 10.94
N ILE A 126 -0.35 2.97 12.12
CA ILE A 126 -0.08 1.75 12.86
C ILE A 126 -1.06 1.69 14.03
N LEU A 127 -1.80 0.60 14.10
CA LEU A 127 -2.77 0.33 15.15
C LEU A 127 -2.23 -0.78 16.03
N SER A 128 -2.26 -0.57 17.32
CA SER A 128 -1.78 -1.56 18.29
C SER A 128 -2.88 -2.54 18.70
#